data_30578f4ac32ddc2a4e559502b9ea6795
#
_entry.id   30578f4ac32ddc2a4e559502b9ea6795
#
_cell.length_a   1.000
_cell.length_b   1.000
_cell.length_c   1.000
_cell.angle_alpha   90.00
_cell.angle_beta   90.00
_cell.angle_gamma   90.00
#
_symmetry.space_group_name_H-M   'P 1'
#
loop_
_entity.id
_entity.type
_entity.pdbx_description
1 polymer ?
#
loop_
_entity_poly.entity_id
_entity_poly.type
_entity_poly.pdbx_seq_one_letter_code
_entity_poly.pdbx_strand_id
1 'polypeptide(L)'
;MSRLYANTATAGAIATHFGTPPGDIVVPAKTVESDPGLVVREGSTGRVLSTMIWGFPRITTGLGLRGEPPERLGLLADLTNPMWSKVVTDPRYRCLIPLSHFANPDGDPGAKTRTWFSVESEPLVAWAGFCRNTPEFGPVFAGLTMTANQRAMPYNDRMPVLLAADEYNRWLHGSIQDVIAFQFRPPLADARMVIEHTDDRWRSRSAPPSGKPQLALL
;
A
#
# COMPACT_ATOMS: atom_id res chain seq x y z
N MET A 1 -12.34 -0.07 1.40
CA MET A 1 -11.09 0.68 1.23
C MET A 1 -10.73 0.78 -0.24
N SER A 2 -10.06 1.87 -0.60
CA SER A 2 -9.56 2.06 -1.95
C SER A 2 -8.60 0.95 -2.37
N ARG A 3 -8.73 0.55 -3.62
CA ARG A 3 -7.82 -0.38 -4.27
C ARG A 3 -7.04 0.35 -5.37
N LEU A 4 -6.58 1.56 -5.04
CA LEU A 4 -5.80 2.41 -5.93
C LEU A 4 -4.79 3.22 -5.12
N TYR A 5 -3.51 3.15 -5.51
CA TYR A 5 -2.46 4.03 -5.01
C TYR A 5 -1.56 4.48 -6.18
N ALA A 6 -0.71 5.45 -5.92
CA ALA A 6 0.16 6.04 -6.93
C ALA A 6 1.55 6.35 -6.39
N ASN A 7 2.51 6.40 -7.30
CA ASN A 7 3.85 6.90 -7.08
C ASN A 7 4.15 8.02 -8.08
N THR A 8 4.53 9.19 -7.56
CA THR A 8 5.01 10.32 -8.35
C THR A 8 6.53 10.45 -8.34
N ALA A 9 7.21 9.66 -7.50
CA ALA A 9 8.65 9.65 -7.39
C ALA A 9 9.31 8.79 -8.47
N THR A 10 10.54 9.14 -8.85
CA THR A 10 11.36 8.33 -9.77
C THR A 10 11.88 7.07 -9.10
N ALA A 11 12.28 6.06 -9.88
CA ALA A 11 12.90 4.84 -9.36
C ALA A 11 14.13 5.14 -8.48
N GLY A 12 14.97 6.10 -8.90
CA GLY A 12 16.14 6.51 -8.12
C GLY A 12 15.78 7.16 -6.78
N ALA A 13 14.75 8.02 -6.75
CA ALA A 13 14.27 8.63 -5.51
C ALA A 13 13.69 7.58 -4.55
N ILE A 14 12.93 6.60 -5.07
CA ILE A 14 12.41 5.47 -4.28
C ILE A 14 13.58 4.65 -3.73
N ALA A 15 14.54 4.28 -4.57
CA ALA A 15 15.71 3.50 -4.14
C ALA A 15 16.48 4.19 -3.01
N THR A 16 16.74 5.50 -3.16
CA THR A 16 17.43 6.30 -2.14
C THR A 16 16.63 6.37 -0.84
N HIS A 17 15.32 6.65 -0.92
CA HIS A 17 14.46 6.78 0.25
C HIS A 17 14.40 5.49 1.08
N PHE A 18 14.32 4.34 0.42
CA PHE A 18 14.19 3.04 1.09
C PHE A 18 15.52 2.35 1.35
N GLY A 19 16.64 2.93 0.93
CA GLY A 19 17.98 2.34 1.12
C GLY A 19 18.18 1.06 0.32
N THR A 20 17.66 1.00 -0.92
CA THR A 20 17.87 -0.12 -1.84
C THR A 20 18.92 0.22 -2.89
N PRO A 21 19.63 -0.77 -3.46
CA PRO A 21 20.45 -0.53 -4.62
C PRO A 21 19.62 0.08 -5.78
N PRO A 22 20.21 0.97 -6.58
CA PRO A 22 19.57 1.44 -7.80
C PRO A 22 19.35 0.26 -8.76
N GLY A 23 18.23 0.26 -9.46
CA GLY A 23 17.87 -0.77 -10.42
C GLY A 23 17.06 -0.19 -11.58
N ASP A 24 17.04 -0.91 -12.69
CA ASP A 24 16.21 -0.58 -13.84
C ASP A 24 14.78 -1.10 -13.60
N ILE A 25 14.03 -0.32 -12.80
CA ILE A 25 12.65 -0.64 -12.41
C ILE A 25 11.69 0.40 -12.96
N VAL A 26 10.66 -0.06 -13.66
CA VAL A 26 9.56 0.80 -14.09
C VAL A 26 8.68 1.12 -12.89
N VAL A 27 8.51 2.40 -12.58
CA VAL A 27 7.59 2.87 -11.54
C VAL A 27 6.21 3.06 -12.16
N PRO A 28 5.20 2.26 -11.74
CA PRO A 28 3.84 2.51 -12.18
C PRO A 28 3.34 3.85 -11.63
N ALA A 29 2.86 4.75 -12.50
CA ALA A 29 2.28 6.02 -12.06
C ALA A 29 1.07 5.80 -11.14
N LYS A 30 0.38 4.68 -11.30
CA LYS A 30 -0.70 4.20 -10.42
C LYS A 30 -0.75 2.69 -10.44
N THR A 31 -1.23 2.12 -9.36
CA THR A 31 -1.43 0.67 -9.19
C THR A 31 -2.83 0.41 -8.67
N VAL A 32 -3.58 -0.46 -9.34
CA VAL A 32 -4.85 -1.02 -8.85
C VAL A 32 -4.67 -2.48 -8.51
N GLU A 33 -5.59 -3.05 -7.75
CA GLU A 33 -5.55 -4.48 -7.42
C GLU A 33 -5.50 -5.33 -8.70
N SER A 34 -4.63 -6.30 -8.73
CA SER A 34 -4.23 -7.16 -9.85
C SER A 34 -3.14 -6.60 -10.77
N ASP A 35 -2.78 -5.32 -10.63
CA ASP A 35 -1.67 -4.74 -11.38
C ASP A 35 -0.31 -4.96 -10.69
N PRO A 36 0.79 -4.86 -11.44
CA PRO A 36 2.13 -4.80 -10.86
C PRO A 36 2.32 -3.53 -10.03
N GLY A 37 2.94 -3.68 -8.86
CA GLY A 37 3.31 -2.60 -7.96
C GLY A 37 4.69 -2.83 -7.36
N LEU A 38 5.25 -1.80 -6.75
CA LEU A 38 6.57 -1.86 -6.14
C LEU A 38 6.48 -2.31 -4.68
N VAL A 39 7.42 -3.14 -4.27
CA VAL A 39 7.64 -3.54 -2.88
C VAL A 39 9.12 -3.49 -2.54
N VAL A 40 9.42 -3.07 -1.31
CA VAL A 40 10.74 -3.17 -0.70
C VAL A 40 10.68 -4.23 0.38
N ARG A 41 11.58 -5.19 0.32
CA ARG A 41 11.70 -6.30 1.28
C ARG A 41 13.14 -6.52 1.68
N GLU A 42 13.36 -7.23 2.77
CA GLU A 42 14.71 -7.68 3.10
C GLU A 42 15.18 -8.78 2.13
N GLY A 43 16.39 -8.59 1.64
CA GLY A 43 17.15 -9.58 0.89
C GLY A 43 18.33 -10.12 1.72
N SER A 44 19.19 -10.94 1.12
CA SER A 44 20.37 -11.52 1.80
C SER A 44 21.46 -10.49 2.14
N THR A 45 21.52 -9.38 1.42
CA THR A 45 22.57 -8.35 1.54
C THR A 45 22.00 -6.95 1.83
N GLY A 46 20.75 -6.87 2.31
CA GLY A 46 20.03 -5.63 2.58
C GLY A 46 18.73 -5.53 1.80
N ARG A 47 18.12 -4.36 1.82
CA ARG A 47 16.82 -4.14 1.19
C ARG A 47 16.87 -4.24 -0.32
N VAL A 48 15.83 -4.80 -0.89
CA VAL A 48 15.66 -5.00 -2.34
C VAL A 48 14.33 -4.41 -2.79
N LEU A 49 14.37 -3.57 -3.81
CA LEU A 49 13.18 -3.09 -4.51
C LEU A 49 12.80 -4.09 -5.61
N SER A 50 11.54 -4.49 -5.67
CA SER A 50 11.04 -5.51 -6.60
C SER A 50 9.65 -5.13 -7.10
N THR A 51 9.27 -5.64 -8.27
CA THR A 51 7.90 -5.58 -8.78
C THR A 51 7.18 -6.88 -8.46
N MET A 52 5.98 -6.78 -7.89
CA MET A 52 5.10 -7.92 -7.60
C MET A 52 3.67 -7.57 -7.99
N ILE A 53 2.80 -8.57 -8.11
CA ILE A 53 1.39 -8.34 -8.42
C ILE A 53 0.61 -8.06 -7.13
N TRP A 54 -0.22 -7.03 -7.14
CA TRP A 54 -1.05 -6.70 -5.98
C TRP A 54 -2.25 -7.64 -5.85
N GLY A 55 -2.25 -8.47 -4.83
CA GLY A 55 -3.34 -9.36 -4.45
C GLY A 55 -2.90 -10.79 -4.18
N PHE A 56 -3.09 -11.24 -2.93
CA PHE A 56 -2.91 -12.62 -2.51
C PHE A 56 -4.00 -13.52 -3.09
N PRO A 57 -3.72 -14.79 -3.39
CA PRO A 57 -4.77 -15.75 -3.73
C PRO A 57 -5.66 -16.02 -2.52
N ARG A 58 -6.98 -15.92 -2.74
CA ARG A 58 -8.02 -16.26 -1.78
C ARG A 58 -8.93 -17.32 -2.37
N ILE A 59 -8.93 -18.50 -1.77
CA ILE A 59 -9.84 -19.58 -2.11
C ILE A 59 -10.94 -19.62 -1.04
N THR A 60 -12.16 -19.30 -1.42
CA THR A 60 -13.33 -19.53 -0.56
C THR A 60 -13.83 -20.96 -0.75
N THR A 61 -14.55 -21.50 0.23
CA THR A 61 -15.15 -22.84 0.12
C THR A 61 -16.01 -22.97 -1.15
N GLY A 62 -16.77 -21.91 -1.49
CA GLY A 62 -17.61 -21.90 -2.68
C GLY A 62 -16.81 -21.94 -3.98
N LEU A 63 -15.70 -21.23 -4.08
CA LEU A 63 -14.80 -21.27 -5.24
C LEU A 63 -14.16 -22.65 -5.39
N GLY A 64 -13.66 -23.22 -4.29
CA GLY A 64 -13.05 -24.55 -4.30
C GLY A 64 -14.02 -25.65 -4.74
N LEU A 65 -15.27 -25.62 -4.29
CA LEU A 65 -16.30 -26.58 -4.69
C LEU A 65 -16.67 -26.48 -6.18
N ARG A 66 -16.55 -25.28 -6.78
CA ARG A 66 -16.83 -25.05 -8.22
C ARG A 66 -15.61 -25.22 -9.10
N GLY A 67 -14.41 -25.48 -8.53
CA GLY A 67 -13.16 -25.53 -9.28
C GLY A 67 -12.77 -24.19 -9.91
N GLU A 68 -13.28 -23.08 -9.37
CA GLU A 68 -12.99 -21.73 -9.86
C GLU A 68 -11.60 -21.26 -9.40
N PRO A 69 -10.93 -20.42 -10.20
CA PRO A 69 -9.63 -19.87 -9.80
C PRO A 69 -9.75 -19.00 -8.54
N PRO A 70 -8.66 -18.86 -7.76
CA PRO A 70 -8.64 -17.98 -6.60
C PRO A 70 -9.00 -16.54 -6.96
N GLU A 71 -9.75 -15.88 -6.09
CA GLU A 71 -9.90 -14.43 -6.12
C GLU A 71 -8.60 -13.75 -5.66
N ARG A 72 -8.44 -12.47 -6.00
CA ARG A 72 -7.35 -11.65 -5.46
C ARG A 72 -7.80 -10.88 -4.23
N LEU A 73 -6.95 -10.84 -3.22
CA LEU A 73 -7.14 -10.08 -1.99
C LEU A 73 -5.95 -9.15 -1.78
N GLY A 74 -6.09 -7.89 -2.16
CA GLY A 74 -5.04 -6.88 -2.06
C GLY A 74 -4.89 -6.23 -0.69
N LEU A 75 -5.85 -6.46 0.23
CA LEU A 75 -5.95 -5.73 1.49
C LEU A 75 -6.14 -6.69 2.67
N LEU A 76 -5.28 -6.56 3.68
CA LEU A 76 -5.42 -7.24 4.96
C LEU A 76 -6.09 -6.31 5.96
N ALA A 77 -7.30 -6.68 6.39
CA ALA A 77 -8.10 -5.85 7.30
C ALA A 77 -7.93 -6.24 8.77
N ASP A 78 -7.53 -7.48 9.05
CA ASP A 78 -7.41 -8.01 10.41
C ASP A 78 -6.29 -9.05 10.47
N LEU A 79 -5.18 -8.70 11.13
CA LEU A 79 -4.03 -9.59 11.31
C LEU A 79 -4.28 -10.69 12.36
N THR A 80 -5.32 -10.55 13.19
CA THR A 80 -5.68 -11.56 14.18
C THR A 80 -6.42 -12.75 13.55
N ASN A 81 -6.89 -12.60 12.31
CA ASN A 81 -7.53 -13.70 11.59
C ASN A 81 -6.53 -14.85 11.36
N PRO A 82 -6.84 -16.09 11.80
CA PRO A 82 -5.95 -17.24 11.69
C PRO A 82 -5.43 -17.54 10.27
N MET A 83 -6.18 -17.17 9.24
CA MET A 83 -5.73 -17.36 7.85
C MET A 83 -4.42 -16.64 7.52
N TRP A 84 -4.08 -15.59 8.28
CA TRP A 84 -2.85 -14.79 8.10
C TRP A 84 -1.73 -15.20 9.04
N SER A 85 -1.96 -16.11 9.98
CA SER A 85 -0.98 -16.45 11.04
C SER A 85 0.40 -16.75 10.45
N LYS A 86 0.50 -17.57 9.42
CA LYS A 86 1.78 -17.92 8.77
C LYS A 86 2.47 -16.69 8.17
N VAL A 87 1.72 -15.76 7.59
CA VAL A 87 2.27 -14.55 6.95
C VAL A 87 2.69 -13.52 8.00
N VAL A 88 1.92 -13.38 9.06
CA VAL A 88 2.15 -12.37 10.12
C VAL A 88 3.34 -12.76 11.01
N THR A 89 3.50 -14.06 11.31
CA THR A 89 4.55 -14.53 12.21
C THR A 89 5.94 -14.54 11.61
N ASP A 90 6.06 -14.66 10.29
CA ASP A 90 7.35 -14.79 9.61
C ASP A 90 7.80 -13.44 8.99
N PRO A 91 8.88 -12.82 9.50
CA PRO A 91 9.40 -11.55 8.99
C PRO A 91 9.74 -11.56 7.49
N ARG A 92 10.05 -12.72 6.92
CA ARG A 92 10.38 -12.86 5.49
C ARG A 92 9.22 -12.48 4.57
N TYR A 93 7.99 -12.46 5.08
CA TYR A 93 6.82 -12.05 4.31
C TYR A 93 6.51 -10.55 4.42
N ARG A 94 7.19 -9.80 5.28
CA ARG A 94 6.94 -8.38 5.47
C ARG A 94 7.59 -7.56 4.36
N CYS A 95 6.90 -6.53 3.94
CA CYS A 95 7.44 -5.59 2.95
C CYS A 95 6.94 -4.17 3.23
N LEU A 96 7.61 -3.21 2.62
CA LEU A 96 7.19 -1.82 2.53
C LEU A 96 6.67 -1.60 1.12
N ILE A 97 5.51 -1.00 0.98
CA ILE A 97 4.93 -0.65 -0.31
C ILE A 97 5.15 0.86 -0.50
N PRO A 98 6.07 1.27 -1.41
CA PRO A 98 6.27 2.69 -1.70
C PRO A 98 5.00 3.31 -2.25
N LEU A 99 4.59 4.45 -1.71
CA LEU A 99 3.50 5.24 -2.26
C LEU A 99 3.68 6.73 -1.98
N SER A 100 3.19 7.57 -2.88
CA SER A 100 3.03 9.01 -2.67
C SER A 100 1.58 9.36 -2.32
N HIS A 101 0.61 8.67 -2.93
CA HIS A 101 -0.81 8.93 -2.77
C HIS A 101 -1.60 7.61 -2.74
N PHE A 102 -2.69 7.61 -1.98
CA PHE A 102 -3.76 6.62 -2.15
C PHE A 102 -5.08 7.34 -2.47
N ALA A 103 -6.04 6.64 -3.06
CA ALA A 103 -7.29 7.29 -3.46
C ALA A 103 -8.52 6.53 -2.97
N ASN A 104 -9.60 7.25 -2.76
CA ASN A 104 -10.93 6.71 -2.52
C ASN A 104 -11.93 7.28 -3.53
N PRO A 105 -12.99 6.52 -3.87
CA PRO A 105 -14.08 7.04 -4.66
C PRO A 105 -14.90 8.02 -3.82
N ASP A 106 -15.30 9.14 -4.43
CA ASP A 106 -16.14 10.17 -3.85
C ASP A 106 -17.36 10.45 -4.74
N GLY A 107 -18.45 10.96 -4.16
CA GLY A 107 -19.67 11.31 -4.86
C GLY A 107 -20.68 10.18 -5.05
N ASP A 108 -21.71 10.44 -5.83
CA ASP A 108 -22.89 9.59 -5.97
C ASP A 108 -22.61 8.27 -6.73
N PRO A 109 -23.39 7.20 -6.45
CA PRO A 109 -23.32 5.97 -7.22
C PRO A 109 -23.50 6.21 -8.72
N GLY A 110 -22.54 5.73 -9.52
CA GLY A 110 -22.54 5.89 -10.98
C GLY A 110 -21.81 7.13 -11.50
N ALA A 111 -21.60 8.15 -10.66
CA ALA A 111 -20.87 9.38 -11.01
C ALA A 111 -19.61 9.59 -10.16
N LYS A 112 -19.10 8.55 -9.49
CA LYS A 112 -17.97 8.66 -8.57
C LYS A 112 -16.74 9.23 -9.23
N THR A 113 -16.22 10.27 -8.60
CA THR A 113 -14.93 10.89 -8.88
C THR A 113 -13.85 10.30 -7.97
N ARG A 114 -12.63 10.79 -8.09
CA ARG A 114 -11.48 10.35 -7.33
C ARG A 114 -11.01 11.44 -6.38
N THR A 115 -10.88 11.07 -5.11
CA THR A 115 -10.22 11.90 -4.09
C THR A 115 -8.91 11.26 -3.71
N TRP A 116 -7.81 12.02 -3.82
CA TRP A 116 -6.46 11.61 -3.45
C TRP A 116 -6.12 12.02 -2.03
N PHE A 117 -5.32 11.20 -1.38
CA PHE A 117 -4.80 11.38 -0.03
C PHE A 117 -3.30 11.24 -0.05
N SER A 118 -2.59 12.16 0.58
CA SER A 118 -1.14 12.14 0.75
C SER A 118 -0.75 12.61 2.14
N VAL A 119 0.52 12.49 2.48
CA VAL A 119 1.06 12.95 3.77
C VAL A 119 1.75 14.29 3.56
N GLU A 120 1.37 15.28 4.37
CA GLU A 120 1.94 16.62 4.30
C GLU A 120 3.46 16.57 4.49
N SER A 121 4.17 17.28 3.60
CA SER A 121 5.64 17.38 3.58
C SER A 121 6.39 16.05 3.40
N GLU A 122 5.68 14.95 3.07
CA GLU A 122 6.30 13.67 2.79
C GLU A 122 5.90 13.18 1.39
N PRO A 123 6.72 13.46 0.37
CA PRO A 123 6.40 13.11 -1.02
C PRO A 123 6.40 11.59 -1.28
N LEU A 124 7.00 10.83 -0.36
CA LEU A 124 7.08 9.37 -0.44
C LEU A 124 7.01 8.78 0.97
N VAL A 125 6.12 7.84 1.18
CA VAL A 125 5.94 7.11 2.44
C VAL A 125 5.88 5.61 2.18
N ALA A 126 6.00 4.80 3.22
CA ALA A 126 5.76 3.37 3.13
C ALA A 126 4.35 3.02 3.60
N TRP A 127 3.67 2.19 2.84
CA TRP A 127 2.51 1.44 3.29
C TRP A 127 2.97 0.08 3.81
N ALA A 128 2.63 -0.28 5.04
CA ALA A 128 2.92 -1.58 5.62
C ALA A 128 2.26 -2.70 4.81
N GLY A 129 3.01 -3.71 4.41
CA GLY A 129 2.49 -4.78 3.60
C GLY A 129 3.15 -6.13 3.85
N PHE A 130 2.58 -7.13 3.21
CA PHE A 130 3.11 -8.48 3.18
C PHE A 130 3.28 -8.94 1.74
N CYS A 131 4.30 -9.75 1.47
CA CYS A 131 4.57 -10.30 0.15
C CYS A 131 4.99 -11.77 0.25
N ARG A 132 4.72 -12.53 -0.79
CA ARG A 132 5.18 -13.92 -0.91
C ARG A 132 5.12 -14.38 -2.35
N ASN A 133 5.83 -15.46 -2.64
CA ASN A 133 5.63 -16.21 -3.88
C ASN A 133 4.48 -17.22 -3.69
N THR A 134 3.61 -17.33 -4.67
CA THR A 134 2.47 -18.25 -4.66
C THR A 134 2.45 -19.10 -5.92
N PRO A 135 1.99 -20.37 -5.84
CA PRO A 135 1.86 -21.21 -7.03
C PRO A 135 0.90 -20.64 -8.06
N GLU A 136 -0.18 -19.97 -7.60
CA GLU A 136 -1.28 -19.51 -8.44
C GLU A 136 -0.94 -18.22 -9.22
N PHE A 137 -0.19 -17.31 -8.57
CA PHE A 137 0.02 -15.97 -9.12
C PHE A 137 1.48 -15.52 -9.14
N GLY A 138 2.43 -16.38 -8.74
CA GLY A 138 3.83 -16.00 -8.60
C GLY A 138 4.05 -15.00 -7.45
N PRO A 139 4.99 -14.04 -7.60
CA PRO A 139 5.26 -13.02 -6.60
C PRO A 139 4.09 -12.06 -6.43
N VAL A 140 3.52 -12.00 -5.23
CA VAL A 140 2.36 -11.16 -4.91
C VAL A 140 2.56 -10.41 -3.61
N PHE A 141 1.83 -9.29 -3.45
CA PHE A 141 1.79 -8.52 -2.20
C PHE A 141 0.38 -8.09 -1.84
N ALA A 142 0.18 -7.74 -0.58
CA ALA A 142 -1.05 -7.13 -0.07
C ALA A 142 -0.72 -6.09 1.00
N GLY A 143 -1.50 -5.01 1.03
CA GLY A 143 -1.31 -3.93 1.97
C GLY A 143 -2.14 -4.09 3.24
N LEU A 144 -1.56 -3.72 4.39
CA LEU A 144 -2.24 -3.74 5.67
C LEU A 144 -3.09 -2.49 5.85
N THR A 145 -4.29 -2.65 6.40
CA THR A 145 -5.20 -1.54 6.63
C THR A 145 -5.55 -1.40 8.11
N MET A 146 -5.89 -0.18 8.49
CA MET A 146 -6.34 0.19 9.82
C MET A 146 -7.60 1.05 9.74
N THR A 147 -8.21 1.36 10.88
CA THR A 147 -9.31 2.33 10.95
C THR A 147 -8.83 3.68 10.43
N ALA A 148 -9.65 4.32 9.61
CA ALA A 148 -9.34 5.62 9.04
C ALA A 148 -9.31 6.72 10.11
N ASN A 149 -8.49 7.77 9.88
CA ASN A 149 -8.55 8.98 10.67
C ASN A 149 -9.82 9.78 10.31
N GLN A 150 -10.10 10.85 11.05
CA GLN A 150 -11.31 11.66 10.89
C GLN A 150 -11.46 12.26 9.48
N ARG A 151 -10.34 12.57 8.82
CA ARG A 151 -10.34 13.17 7.48
C ARG A 151 -10.61 12.17 6.36
N ALA A 152 -10.13 10.93 6.50
CA ALA A 152 -10.37 9.87 5.51
C ALA A 152 -11.71 9.14 5.74
N MET A 153 -12.22 9.14 6.98
CA MET A 153 -13.45 8.45 7.39
C MET A 153 -14.67 8.73 6.51
N PRO A 154 -14.96 9.99 6.07
CA PRO A 154 -16.08 10.27 5.19
C PRO A 154 -16.05 9.54 3.85
N TYR A 155 -14.86 9.16 3.38
CA TYR A 155 -14.66 8.48 2.09
C TYR A 155 -14.54 6.97 2.26
N ASN A 156 -13.97 6.54 3.39
CA ASN A 156 -13.80 5.14 3.71
C ASN A 156 -13.44 4.94 5.19
N ASP A 157 -14.02 3.95 5.83
CA ASP A 157 -13.79 3.58 7.23
C ASP A 157 -12.38 3.01 7.48
N ARG A 158 -11.64 2.69 6.41
CA ARG A 158 -10.28 2.14 6.49
C ARG A 158 -9.30 2.93 5.63
N MET A 159 -8.05 2.98 6.09
CA MET A 159 -6.92 3.58 5.39
C MET A 159 -5.68 2.67 5.42
N PRO A 160 -4.66 2.92 4.58
CA PRO A 160 -3.37 2.25 4.68
C PRO A 160 -2.72 2.44 6.05
N VAL A 161 -2.04 1.42 6.56
CA VAL A 161 -1.10 1.58 7.68
C VAL A 161 0.17 2.24 7.14
N LEU A 162 0.24 3.56 7.26
CA LEU A 162 1.40 4.34 6.81
C LEU A 162 2.51 4.29 7.86
N LEU A 163 3.74 4.09 7.42
CA LEU A 163 4.93 4.01 8.26
C LEU A 163 5.84 5.22 8.03
N ALA A 164 6.34 5.80 9.11
CA ALA A 164 7.42 6.75 9.06
C ALA A 164 8.77 6.04 8.81
N ALA A 165 9.78 6.77 8.33
CA ALA A 165 11.05 6.16 7.92
C ALA A 165 11.80 5.46 9.07
N ASP A 166 11.70 5.96 10.29
CA ASP A 166 12.28 5.37 11.51
C ASP A 166 11.55 4.09 11.96
N GLU A 167 10.35 3.83 11.44
CA GLU A 167 9.55 2.64 11.76
C GLU A 167 9.82 1.46 10.82
N TYR A 168 10.53 1.66 9.69
CA TYR A 168 10.75 0.61 8.69
C TYR A 168 11.41 -0.64 9.25
N ASN A 169 12.46 -0.46 10.07
CA ASN A 169 13.16 -1.59 10.69
C ASN A 169 12.27 -2.34 11.68
N ARG A 170 11.48 -1.60 12.48
CA ARG A 170 10.55 -2.19 13.42
C ARG A 170 9.45 -2.97 12.70
N TRP A 171 8.96 -2.48 11.56
CA TRP A 171 8.00 -3.23 10.74
C TRP A 171 8.63 -4.49 10.15
N LEU A 172 9.80 -4.38 9.53
CA LEU A 172 10.43 -5.49 8.82
C LEU A 172 10.97 -6.58 9.76
N HIS A 173 11.52 -6.21 10.92
CA HIS A 173 12.25 -7.12 11.81
C HIS A 173 11.65 -7.25 13.21
N GLY A 174 10.72 -6.41 13.60
CA GLY A 174 10.12 -6.42 14.94
C GLY A 174 9.39 -7.71 15.28
N SER A 175 8.99 -7.84 16.52
CA SER A 175 8.20 -8.97 17.02
C SER A 175 6.81 -9.03 16.39
N ILE A 176 6.10 -10.12 16.58
CA ILE A 176 4.68 -10.23 16.17
C ILE A 176 3.80 -9.19 16.89
N GLN A 177 4.12 -8.88 18.15
CA GLN A 177 3.44 -7.85 18.92
C GLN A 177 3.62 -6.46 18.30
N ASP A 178 4.83 -6.15 17.80
CA ASP A 178 5.08 -4.91 17.06
C ASP A 178 4.21 -4.81 15.81
N VAL A 179 4.15 -5.87 15.02
CA VAL A 179 3.37 -5.93 13.78
C VAL A 179 1.88 -5.74 14.05
N ILE A 180 1.35 -6.40 15.06
CA ILE A 180 -0.05 -6.25 15.47
C ILE A 180 -0.29 -4.81 15.98
N ALA A 181 0.63 -4.26 16.78
CA ALA A 181 0.51 -2.91 17.31
C ALA A 181 0.41 -1.85 16.19
N PHE A 182 1.08 -2.02 15.06
CA PHE A 182 0.96 -1.11 13.92
C PHE A 182 -0.46 -1.03 13.37
N GLN A 183 -1.22 -2.12 13.39
CA GLN A 183 -2.61 -2.10 12.90
C GLN A 183 -3.57 -1.41 13.86
N PHE A 184 -3.33 -1.50 15.15
CA PHE A 184 -4.26 -1.03 16.19
C PHE A 184 -3.83 0.30 16.84
N ARG A 185 -2.71 0.88 16.42
CA ARG A 185 -2.28 2.21 16.87
C ARG A 185 -3.20 3.31 16.37
N PRO A 186 -3.13 4.53 16.93
CA PRO A 186 -3.77 5.69 16.33
C PRO A 186 -3.31 5.88 14.87
N PRO A 187 -4.22 6.20 13.95
CA PRO A 187 -3.87 6.47 12.55
C PRO A 187 -3.06 7.76 12.40
N LEU A 188 -2.59 8.04 11.19
CA LEU A 188 -1.95 9.32 10.86
C LEU A 188 -2.80 10.50 11.36
N ALA A 189 -2.16 11.45 12.07
CA ALA A 189 -2.84 12.63 12.59
C ALA A 189 -3.55 13.41 11.46
N ASP A 190 -4.76 13.87 11.73
CA ASP A 190 -5.61 14.56 10.74
C ASP A 190 -4.90 15.75 10.09
N ALA A 191 -4.15 16.54 10.87
CA ALA A 191 -3.40 17.70 10.39
C ALA A 191 -2.34 17.36 9.35
N ARG A 192 -1.85 16.11 9.33
CA ARG A 192 -0.85 15.64 8.37
C ARG A 192 -1.42 15.06 7.09
N MET A 193 -2.73 14.86 7.03
CA MET A 193 -3.37 14.30 5.84
C MET A 193 -3.79 15.41 4.88
N VAL A 194 -3.24 15.40 3.69
CA VAL A 194 -3.65 16.26 2.58
C VAL A 194 -4.71 15.52 1.76
N ILE A 195 -5.79 16.23 1.43
CA ILE A 195 -6.90 15.70 0.61
C ILE A 195 -7.01 16.57 -0.64
N GLU A 196 -7.05 15.93 -1.78
CA GLU A 196 -7.20 16.60 -3.07
C GLU A 196 -8.31 15.94 -3.88
N HIS A 197 -9.39 16.73 -4.09
CA HIS A 197 -10.52 16.32 -4.91
C HIS A 197 -10.19 16.53 -6.38
N THR A 198 -10.61 15.57 -7.21
CA THR A 198 -10.49 15.70 -8.66
C THR A 198 -11.83 15.38 -9.33
N ASP A 199 -12.03 15.95 -10.53
CA ASP A 199 -13.17 15.61 -11.39
C ASP A 199 -12.94 14.31 -12.19
N ASP A 200 -11.79 13.69 -12.01
CA ASP A 200 -11.46 12.42 -12.64
C ASP A 200 -12.42 11.32 -12.21
N ARG A 201 -13.05 10.68 -13.17
CA ARG A 201 -13.90 9.52 -12.86
C ARG A 201 -13.09 8.45 -12.15
N TRP A 202 -13.69 7.82 -11.16
CA TRP A 202 -13.03 6.76 -10.35
C TRP A 202 -12.28 5.72 -11.21
N ARG A 203 -12.85 5.32 -12.33
CA ARG A 203 -12.25 4.35 -13.26
C ARG A 203 -11.39 4.97 -14.37
N SER A 204 -11.11 6.29 -14.33
CA SER A 204 -10.24 6.93 -15.32
C SER A 204 -8.78 6.48 -15.19
N ARG A 205 -7.99 6.76 -16.23
CA ARG A 205 -6.56 6.47 -16.23
C ARG A 205 -5.67 7.64 -15.78
N SER A 206 -6.26 8.73 -15.30
CA SER A 206 -5.51 9.94 -14.88
C SER A 206 -4.54 9.63 -13.73
N ALA A 207 -3.35 10.23 -13.78
CA ALA A 207 -2.39 10.23 -12.69
C ALA A 207 -2.86 11.14 -11.53
N PRO A 208 -2.30 11.02 -10.31
CA PRO A 208 -2.56 12.00 -9.26
C PRO A 208 -2.12 13.40 -9.69
N PRO A 209 -2.73 14.46 -9.13
CA PRO A 209 -2.28 15.81 -9.34
C PRO A 209 -0.80 15.93 -8.97
N SER A 210 -0.05 16.62 -9.80
CA SER A 210 1.35 16.92 -9.50
C SER A 210 1.36 17.86 -8.29
N GLY A 211 1.88 17.40 -7.15
CA GLY A 211 2.07 18.27 -5.99
C GLY A 211 2.79 19.56 -6.41
N LYS A 212 2.33 20.70 -5.91
CA LYS A 212 3.02 21.97 -6.17
C LYS A 212 4.50 21.79 -5.82
N PRO A 213 5.44 22.19 -6.71
CA PRO A 213 6.85 22.12 -6.36
C PRO A 213 7.05 22.94 -5.08
N GLN A 214 7.57 22.30 -4.05
CA GLN A 214 7.99 22.97 -2.84
C GLN A 214 9.11 23.93 -3.25
N LEU A 215 8.84 25.25 -3.24
CA LEU A 215 9.85 26.27 -3.37
C LEU A 215 10.87 25.98 -2.26
N ALA A 216 12.05 25.51 -2.63
CA ALA A 216 13.18 25.48 -1.74
C ALA A 216 13.42 26.93 -1.32
N LEU A 217 13.18 27.24 -0.07
CA LEU A 217 13.67 28.47 0.54
C LEU A 217 15.19 28.33 0.60
N LEU A 218 15.86 29.12 -0.23
CA LEU A 218 17.31 29.39 -0.18
C LEU A 218 17.69 30.03 1.14
#